data_053471f6792dfeeaafd9ca7f4a4ec10c
#
_entry.id   053471f6792dfeeaafd9ca7f4a4ec10c
#
_cell.length_a   1.000
_cell.length_b   1.000
_cell.length_c   1.000
_cell.angle_alpha   90.00
_cell.angle_beta   90.00
_cell.angle_gamma   90.00
#
_symmetry.space_group_name_H-M   'P 1'
#
loop_
_entity.id
_entity.type
_entity.pdbx_description
1 polymer ?
#
loop_
_entity_poly.entity_id
_entity_poly.type
_entity_poly.pdbx_seq_one_letter_code
_entity_poly.pdbx_strand_id
1 'polypeptide(L)'
;MNNAVWAMLNETEKGLLRDAEPSTLAGLDEDGLGELHDRIRRARNKYSKLYRRRAGAQVKADSTRAGAHAQHARTVAKAEAFEDALARVSRALAKSAKASADELKAERLAAARAVRGVPASRSTKTAGGSRVGAAGGKAKRRTPISKKASATSRATTKRSQAARDGR
;
A
#
# COMPACT_ATOMS: atom_id res chain seq x y z
N MET A 1 -8.69 9.28 17.70
CA MET A 1 -7.58 8.57 18.39
C MET A 1 -7.96 8.38 19.86
N ASN A 2 -7.65 7.26 20.48
CA ASN A 2 -8.02 7.00 21.88
C ASN A 2 -7.09 7.82 22.82
N ASN A 3 -7.67 8.62 23.74
CA ASN A 3 -6.92 9.44 24.70
C ASN A 3 -5.93 8.64 25.54
N ALA A 4 -6.25 7.38 25.86
CA ALA A 4 -5.38 6.48 26.60
C ALA A 4 -4.07 6.16 25.83
N VAL A 5 -4.16 5.98 24.51
CA VAL A 5 -2.98 5.74 23.66
C VAL A 5 -2.15 7.02 23.55
N TRP A 6 -2.81 8.18 23.41
CA TRP A 6 -2.15 9.48 23.36
C TRP A 6 -1.31 9.78 24.61
N ALA A 7 -1.81 9.48 25.80
CA ALA A 7 -1.10 9.66 27.05
C ALA A 7 0.15 8.75 27.19
N MET A 8 0.20 7.64 26.47
CA MET A 8 1.34 6.72 26.50
C MET A 8 2.48 7.09 25.54
N LEU A 9 2.23 8.00 24.60
CA LEU A 9 3.20 8.41 23.57
C LEU A 9 4.14 9.50 24.12
N ASN A 10 5.40 9.48 23.67
CA ASN A 10 6.32 10.57 23.91
C ASN A 10 6.06 11.74 22.91
N GLU A 11 6.65 12.91 23.16
CA GLU A 11 6.38 14.09 22.33
C GLU A 11 6.80 13.92 20.86
N THR A 12 7.89 13.23 20.58
CA THR A 12 8.31 12.94 19.21
C THR A 12 7.32 11.99 18.49
N GLU A 13 6.76 11.03 19.21
CA GLU A 13 5.74 10.12 18.70
C GLU A 13 4.40 10.84 18.46
N LYS A 14 4.02 11.73 19.37
CA LYS A 14 2.84 12.58 19.20
C LYS A 14 3.00 13.51 17.99
N GLY A 15 4.20 14.09 17.80
CA GLY A 15 4.52 14.90 16.62
C GLY A 15 4.28 14.13 15.33
N LEU A 16 4.83 12.91 15.21
CA LEU A 16 4.62 12.04 14.04
C LEU A 16 3.15 11.74 13.76
N LEU A 17 2.33 11.58 14.80
CA LEU A 17 0.91 11.30 14.63
C LEU A 17 0.10 12.54 14.25
N ARG A 18 0.52 13.75 14.71
CA ARG A 18 -0.04 15.03 14.26
C ARG A 18 0.33 15.30 12.80
N ASP A 19 1.58 15.05 12.41
CA ASP A 19 2.03 15.17 11.02
C ASP A 19 1.24 14.24 10.08
N ALA A 20 0.73 13.12 10.59
CA ALA A 20 -0.10 12.17 9.85
C ALA A 20 -1.60 12.51 9.86
N GLU A 21 -2.00 13.69 10.32
CA GLU A 21 -3.39 14.14 10.24
C GLU A 21 -3.75 14.57 8.80
N PRO A 22 -4.99 14.32 8.35
CA PRO A 22 -5.39 14.62 6.97
C PRO A 22 -5.18 16.07 6.56
N SER A 23 -5.35 17.01 7.49
CA SER A 23 -5.11 18.45 7.28
C SER A 23 -3.65 18.76 6.97
N THR A 24 -2.72 18.14 7.70
CA THR A 24 -1.28 18.32 7.52
C THR A 24 -0.82 17.63 6.23
N LEU A 25 -1.31 16.41 5.97
CA LEU A 25 -0.97 15.64 4.77
C LEU A 25 -1.38 16.35 3.46
N ALA A 26 -2.45 17.15 3.49
CA ALA A 26 -2.91 17.90 2.32
C ALA A 26 -1.94 19.00 1.88
N GLY A 27 -1.08 19.47 2.79
CA GLY A 27 -0.09 20.51 2.51
C GLY A 27 1.30 19.99 2.17
N LEU A 28 1.53 18.66 2.21
CA LEU A 28 2.83 18.07 1.91
C LEU A 28 2.92 17.68 0.44
N ASP A 29 4.10 17.87 -0.13
CA ASP A 29 4.49 17.35 -1.45
C ASP A 29 4.79 15.84 -1.41
N GLU A 30 5.10 15.26 -2.56
CA GLU A 30 5.36 13.82 -2.68
C GLU A 30 6.60 13.39 -1.88
N ASP A 31 7.65 14.20 -1.89
CA ASP A 31 8.89 13.92 -1.16
C ASP A 31 8.67 14.00 0.36
N GLY A 32 8.00 15.04 0.84
CA GLY A 32 7.63 15.20 2.25
C GLY A 32 6.72 14.08 2.76
N LEU A 33 5.77 13.61 1.92
CA LEU A 33 4.96 12.44 2.23
C LEU A 33 5.79 11.17 2.29
N GLY A 34 6.80 11.00 1.42
CA GLY A 34 7.74 9.89 1.42
C GLY A 34 8.59 9.86 2.68
N GLU A 35 9.16 10.99 3.08
CA GLU A 35 9.95 11.11 4.31
C GLU A 35 9.11 10.82 5.56
N LEU A 36 7.89 11.36 5.63
CA LEU A 36 6.98 11.10 6.73
C LEU A 36 6.58 9.63 6.80
N HIS A 37 6.29 9.01 5.65
CA HIS A 37 6.01 7.58 5.55
C HIS A 37 7.14 6.74 6.14
N ASP A 38 8.40 7.04 5.81
CA ASP A 38 9.55 6.31 6.32
C ASP A 38 9.78 6.52 7.82
N ARG A 39 9.52 7.72 8.33
CA ARG A 39 9.61 8.02 9.77
C ARG A 39 8.57 7.22 10.56
N ILE A 40 7.31 7.21 10.11
CA ILE A 40 6.22 6.46 10.75
C ILE A 40 6.45 4.95 10.64
N ARG A 41 6.92 4.46 9.49
CA ARG A 41 7.27 3.05 9.28
C ARG A 41 8.35 2.59 10.26
N ARG A 42 9.37 3.42 10.51
CA ARG A 42 10.41 3.13 11.51
C ARG A 42 9.83 3.04 12.92
N ALA A 43 8.93 3.96 13.29
CA ALA A 43 8.25 3.96 14.60
C ALA A 43 7.38 2.71 14.77
N ARG A 44 6.56 2.38 13.79
CA ARG A 44 5.74 1.14 13.78
C ARG A 44 6.61 -0.11 13.90
N ASN A 45 7.68 -0.20 13.13
CA ASN A 45 8.58 -1.35 13.17
C ASN A 45 9.29 -1.51 14.52
N LYS A 46 9.63 -0.40 15.19
CA LYS A 46 10.19 -0.41 16.56
C LYS A 46 9.24 -1.12 17.52
N TYR A 47 7.96 -0.76 17.54
CA TYR A 47 6.98 -1.33 18.45
C TYR A 47 6.60 -2.77 18.08
N SER A 48 6.46 -3.09 16.80
CA SER A 48 6.21 -4.46 16.32
C SER A 48 7.36 -5.42 16.70
N LYS A 49 8.61 -4.98 16.53
CA LYS A 49 9.79 -5.77 16.92
C LYS A 49 9.87 -5.93 18.44
N LEU A 50 9.58 -4.87 19.20
CA LEU A 50 9.58 -4.89 20.65
C LEU A 50 8.53 -5.86 21.19
N TYR A 51 7.31 -5.81 20.65
CA TYR A 51 6.25 -6.76 20.98
C TYR A 51 6.67 -8.20 20.69
N ARG A 52 7.13 -8.49 19.47
CA ARG A 52 7.54 -9.86 19.10
C ARG A 52 8.62 -10.42 20.00
N ARG A 53 9.62 -9.61 20.37
CA ARG A 53 10.70 -10.03 21.26
C ARG A 53 10.19 -10.36 22.66
N ARG A 54 9.38 -9.48 23.24
CA ARG A 54 8.83 -9.64 24.59
C ARG A 54 7.81 -10.76 24.66
N ALA A 55 6.86 -10.79 23.72
CA ALA A 55 5.86 -11.86 23.65
C ALA A 55 6.48 -13.23 23.41
N GLY A 56 7.51 -13.32 22.56
CA GLY A 56 8.25 -14.57 22.34
C GLY A 56 8.98 -15.07 23.58
N ALA A 57 9.58 -14.17 24.37
CA ALA A 57 10.21 -14.53 25.64
C ALA A 57 9.17 -15.04 26.65
N GLN A 58 8.01 -14.39 26.73
CA GLN A 58 6.96 -14.77 27.67
C GLN A 58 6.26 -16.07 27.29
N VAL A 59 5.98 -16.31 26.00
CA VAL A 59 5.41 -17.59 25.55
C VAL A 59 6.33 -18.75 25.90
N LYS A 60 7.66 -18.55 25.89
CA LYS A 60 8.61 -19.58 26.38
C LYS A 60 8.53 -19.82 27.87
N ALA A 61 8.23 -18.78 28.65
CA ALA A 61 8.10 -18.91 30.12
C ALA A 61 6.74 -19.48 30.53
N ASP A 62 5.64 -18.96 29.98
CA ASP A 62 4.27 -19.21 30.45
C ASP A 62 3.45 -20.14 29.55
N SER A 63 3.99 -20.54 28.37
CA SER A 63 3.34 -21.41 27.38
C SER A 63 2.00 -20.86 26.82
N THR A 64 1.63 -19.61 27.13
CA THR A 64 0.35 -19.01 26.68
C THR A 64 0.55 -17.72 25.87
N ARG A 65 -0.11 -17.66 24.69
CA ARG A 65 -0.10 -16.46 23.83
C ARG A 65 -1.03 -15.37 24.34
N ALA A 66 -2.15 -15.74 24.96
CA ALA A 66 -3.14 -14.79 25.48
C ALA A 66 -2.57 -13.92 26.60
N GLY A 67 -1.83 -14.50 27.54
CA GLY A 67 -1.16 -13.77 28.61
C GLY A 67 -0.12 -12.77 28.07
N ALA A 68 0.67 -13.17 27.09
CA ALA A 68 1.65 -12.30 26.46
C ALA A 68 1.01 -11.08 25.78
N HIS A 69 -0.14 -11.24 25.14
CA HIS A 69 -0.87 -10.12 24.51
C HIS A 69 -1.38 -9.13 25.57
N ALA A 70 -2.00 -9.61 26.64
CA ALA A 70 -2.52 -8.77 27.71
C ALA A 70 -1.42 -7.94 28.39
N GLN A 71 -0.28 -8.56 28.72
CA GLN A 71 0.85 -7.87 29.35
C GLN A 71 1.51 -6.82 28.46
N HIS A 72 1.47 -7.02 27.14
CA HIS A 72 2.09 -6.09 26.19
C HIS A 72 1.09 -5.19 25.47
N ALA A 73 -0.14 -5.09 25.97
CA ALA A 73 -1.23 -4.30 25.37
C ALA A 73 -0.81 -2.85 25.04
N ARG A 74 -0.03 -2.18 25.89
CA ARG A 74 0.50 -0.83 25.61
C ARG A 74 1.40 -0.78 24.38
N THR A 75 2.24 -1.80 24.18
CA THR A 75 3.14 -1.87 23.02
C THR A 75 2.35 -2.16 21.75
N VAL A 76 1.33 -3.01 21.85
CA VAL A 76 0.40 -3.31 20.76
C VAL A 76 -0.38 -2.05 20.36
N ALA A 77 -1.00 -1.36 21.33
CA ALA A 77 -1.76 -0.14 21.07
C ALA A 77 -0.92 0.96 20.41
N LYS A 78 0.36 1.11 20.79
CA LYS A 78 1.28 2.03 20.09
C LYS A 78 1.57 1.57 18.66
N ALA A 79 1.78 0.28 18.44
CA ALA A 79 2.01 -0.27 17.09
C ALA A 79 0.80 -0.04 16.18
N GLU A 80 -0.42 -0.27 16.68
CA GLU A 80 -1.69 -0.03 15.97
C GLU A 80 -1.87 1.44 15.62
N ALA A 81 -1.58 2.37 16.55
CA ALA A 81 -1.66 3.80 16.27
C ALA A 81 -0.72 4.22 15.11
N PHE A 82 0.49 3.69 15.07
CA PHE A 82 1.42 3.94 13.97
C PHE A 82 1.03 3.19 12.68
N GLU A 83 0.37 2.03 12.76
CA GLU A 83 -0.20 1.34 11.59
C GLU A 83 -1.29 2.18 10.93
N ASP A 84 -2.22 2.73 11.73
CA ASP A 84 -3.27 3.63 11.25
C ASP A 84 -2.70 4.91 10.63
N ALA A 85 -1.68 5.50 11.26
CA ALA A 85 -0.99 6.66 10.71
C ALA A 85 -0.30 6.33 9.38
N LEU A 86 0.41 5.18 9.32
CA LEU A 86 1.07 4.70 8.11
C LEU A 86 0.07 4.50 6.97
N ALA A 87 -1.09 3.92 7.27
CA ALA A 87 -2.15 3.73 6.28
C ALA A 87 -2.69 5.06 5.72
N ARG A 88 -2.81 6.10 6.56
CA ARG A 88 -3.22 7.43 6.10
C ARG A 88 -2.18 8.06 5.18
N VAL A 89 -0.92 8.07 5.60
CA VAL A 89 0.18 8.63 4.80
C VAL A 89 0.36 7.87 3.49
N SER A 90 0.27 6.53 3.51
CA SER A 90 0.36 5.72 2.28
C SER A 90 -0.75 6.05 1.28
N ARG A 91 -1.98 6.33 1.76
CA ARG A 91 -3.08 6.76 0.88
C ARG A 91 -2.83 8.14 0.30
N ALA A 92 -2.30 9.08 1.10
CA ALA A 92 -1.95 10.42 0.63
C ALA A 92 -0.84 10.36 -0.43
N LEU A 93 0.21 9.60 -0.17
CA LEU A 93 1.33 9.39 -1.09
C LEU A 93 0.86 8.74 -2.41
N ALA A 94 0.01 7.71 -2.33
CA ALA A 94 -0.55 7.09 -3.54
C ALA A 94 -1.42 8.06 -4.36
N LYS A 95 -2.14 8.96 -3.69
CA LYS A 95 -2.93 10.01 -4.37
C LYS A 95 -2.03 11.02 -5.07
N SER A 96 -0.96 11.48 -4.41
CA SER A 96 0.03 12.40 -4.98
C SER A 96 0.73 11.78 -6.18
N ALA A 97 1.30 10.59 -6.02
CA ALA A 97 1.97 9.86 -7.10
C ALA A 97 1.06 9.59 -8.31
N LYS A 98 -0.23 9.32 -8.06
CA LYS A 98 -1.19 9.19 -9.15
C LYS A 98 -1.42 10.51 -9.89
N ALA A 99 -1.52 11.63 -9.18
CA ALA A 99 -1.69 12.94 -9.80
C ALA A 99 -0.47 13.28 -10.67
N SER A 100 0.75 13.13 -10.16
CA SER A 100 1.99 13.34 -10.92
C SER A 100 2.09 12.44 -12.16
N ALA A 101 1.70 11.18 -12.04
CA ALA A 101 1.67 10.25 -13.17
C ALA A 101 0.64 10.63 -14.24
N ASP A 102 -0.54 11.10 -13.84
CA ASP A 102 -1.58 11.55 -14.76
C ASP A 102 -1.18 12.85 -15.47
N GLU A 103 -0.50 13.78 -14.80
CA GLU A 103 0.09 15.01 -15.40
C GLU A 103 1.15 14.67 -16.44
N LEU A 104 2.13 13.84 -16.09
CA LEU A 104 3.17 13.38 -17.03
C LEU A 104 2.58 12.65 -18.24
N LYS A 105 1.54 11.86 -18.03
CA LYS A 105 0.83 11.20 -19.12
C LYS A 105 0.13 12.19 -20.04
N ALA A 106 -0.53 13.21 -19.47
CA ALA A 106 -1.20 14.25 -20.25
C ALA A 106 -0.18 15.06 -21.07
N GLU A 107 0.94 15.44 -20.47
CA GLU A 107 2.04 16.14 -21.14
C GLU A 107 2.61 15.34 -22.32
N ARG A 108 2.94 14.05 -22.10
CA ARG A 108 3.45 13.17 -23.16
C ARG A 108 2.46 12.98 -24.30
N LEU A 109 1.17 12.88 -24.00
CA LEU A 109 0.12 12.79 -25.01
C LEU A 109 -0.02 14.09 -25.79
N ALA A 110 0.07 15.25 -25.12
CA ALA A 110 0.04 16.56 -25.78
C ALA A 110 1.25 16.73 -26.70
N ALA A 111 2.45 16.42 -26.24
CA ALA A 111 3.67 16.45 -27.04
C ALA A 111 3.58 15.52 -28.26
N ALA A 112 3.11 14.29 -28.10
CA ALA A 112 2.94 13.34 -29.19
C ALA A 112 1.91 13.80 -30.23
N ARG A 113 0.84 14.48 -29.80
CA ARG A 113 -0.17 15.06 -30.72
C ARG A 113 0.40 16.25 -31.47
N ALA A 114 1.17 17.11 -30.81
CA ALA A 114 1.84 18.25 -31.46
C ALA A 114 2.78 17.80 -32.60
N VAL A 115 3.59 16.76 -32.33
CA VAL A 115 4.50 16.19 -33.34
C VAL A 115 3.74 15.57 -34.52
N ARG A 116 2.54 14.99 -34.30
CA ARG A 116 1.73 14.38 -35.36
C ARG A 116 0.87 15.36 -36.15
N GLY A 117 0.83 16.64 -35.77
CA GLY A 117 -0.01 17.66 -36.44
C GLY A 117 -1.52 17.39 -36.30
N VAL A 118 -1.95 16.55 -35.40
CA VAL A 118 -3.36 16.24 -35.16
C VAL A 118 -3.93 17.26 -34.17
N PRO A 119 -4.91 18.12 -34.58
CA PRO A 119 -5.54 19.04 -33.64
C PRO A 119 -6.20 18.26 -32.50
N ALA A 120 -6.11 18.81 -31.31
CA ALA A 120 -6.73 18.20 -30.09
C ALA A 120 -8.24 18.04 -30.33
N SER A 121 -8.67 16.85 -30.75
CA SER A 121 -10.08 16.51 -30.84
C SER A 121 -10.65 16.58 -29.43
N ARG A 122 -11.59 17.51 -29.23
CA ARG A 122 -12.39 17.59 -28.00
C ARG A 122 -12.96 16.21 -27.72
N SER A 123 -12.55 15.62 -26.62
CA SER A 123 -13.25 14.48 -26.04
C SER A 123 -14.66 14.95 -25.65
N THR A 124 -15.58 14.87 -26.57
CA THR A 124 -17.00 14.96 -26.25
C THR A 124 -17.33 13.71 -25.43
N LYS A 125 -17.52 13.90 -24.14
CA LYS A 125 -18.27 12.94 -23.33
C LYS A 125 -19.64 12.77 -23.97
N THR A 126 -19.81 11.77 -24.79
CA THR A 126 -21.13 11.27 -25.14
C THR A 126 -21.65 10.50 -23.93
N ALA A 127 -22.41 11.24 -23.11
CA ALA A 127 -23.37 10.64 -22.22
C ALA A 127 -24.48 10.03 -23.11
N GLY A 128 -24.87 8.81 -22.81
CA GLY A 128 -26.15 8.29 -23.22
C GLY A 128 -26.10 7.20 -24.27
N GLY A 129 -26.57 6.02 -23.90
CA GLY A 129 -26.90 4.97 -24.85
C GLY A 129 -26.91 3.59 -24.21
N SER A 130 -27.83 3.39 -23.27
CA SER A 130 -28.29 2.05 -22.92
C SER A 130 -28.71 1.30 -24.16
N ARG A 131 -28.07 0.15 -24.45
CA ARG A 131 -28.68 -0.93 -25.24
C ARG A 131 -28.35 -2.26 -24.62
N VAL A 132 -29.38 -2.82 -24.01
CA VAL A 132 -29.55 -4.22 -23.67
C VAL A 132 -29.50 -5.03 -24.95
N GLY A 133 -28.66 -6.05 -25.01
CA GLY A 133 -28.56 -6.93 -26.18
C GLY A 133 -27.68 -8.14 -25.88
N ALA A 134 -28.29 -9.18 -25.39
CA ALA A 134 -28.07 -10.63 -25.56
C ALA A 134 -26.72 -11.18 -25.98
N ALA A 135 -26.24 -12.09 -25.14
CA ALA A 135 -25.63 -13.39 -25.42
C ALA A 135 -24.51 -13.50 -26.47
N GLY A 136 -23.33 -13.88 -26.00
CA GLY A 136 -22.27 -14.37 -26.87
C GLY A 136 -20.94 -14.39 -26.15
N GLY A 137 -20.73 -15.29 -25.21
CA GLY A 137 -19.45 -15.52 -24.55
C GLY A 137 -18.39 -16.01 -25.53
N LYS A 138 -17.66 -15.09 -26.17
CA LYS A 138 -16.42 -15.44 -26.88
C LYS A 138 -15.30 -15.47 -25.86
N ALA A 139 -14.86 -16.66 -25.52
CA ALA A 139 -13.64 -16.91 -24.77
C ALA A 139 -12.49 -16.07 -25.34
N LYS A 140 -11.92 -15.19 -24.53
CA LYS A 140 -10.72 -14.40 -24.88
C LYS A 140 -9.61 -15.37 -25.26
N ARG A 141 -9.31 -15.48 -26.55
CA ARG A 141 -8.16 -16.24 -27.06
C ARG A 141 -6.90 -15.64 -26.44
N ARG A 142 -6.31 -16.36 -25.50
CA ARG A 142 -5.01 -16.00 -24.92
C ARG A 142 -3.98 -15.95 -26.05
N THR A 143 -3.29 -14.80 -26.16
CA THR A 143 -2.22 -14.65 -27.15
C THR A 143 -1.11 -15.66 -26.92
N PRO A 144 -0.35 -16.08 -27.95
CA PRO A 144 0.73 -17.05 -27.82
C PRO A 144 1.79 -16.65 -26.76
N ILE A 145 2.05 -15.36 -26.61
CA ILE A 145 3.01 -14.79 -25.65
C ILE A 145 2.54 -15.04 -24.21
N SER A 146 1.25 -14.86 -23.89
CA SER A 146 0.73 -15.10 -22.55
C SER A 146 0.73 -16.59 -22.16
N LYS A 147 0.58 -17.50 -23.13
CA LYS A 147 0.71 -18.94 -22.92
C LYS A 147 2.15 -19.34 -22.58
N LYS A 148 3.13 -18.75 -23.29
CA LYS A 148 4.55 -19.02 -23.06
C LYS A 148 5.02 -18.54 -21.68
N ALA A 149 4.64 -17.33 -21.26
CA ALA A 149 4.95 -16.79 -19.95
C ALA A 149 4.34 -17.61 -18.79
N SER A 150 3.08 -18.06 -18.92
CA SER A 150 2.42 -18.88 -17.91
C SER A 150 2.99 -20.30 -17.83
N ALA A 151 3.49 -20.85 -18.94
CA ALA A 151 4.16 -22.15 -18.96
C ALA A 151 5.52 -22.10 -18.26
N THR A 152 6.30 -21.02 -18.47
CA THR A 152 7.61 -20.83 -17.86
C THR A 152 7.50 -20.65 -16.34
N SER A 153 6.53 -19.88 -15.85
CA SER A 153 6.31 -19.69 -14.41
C SER A 153 5.88 -20.99 -13.71
N ARG A 154 5.04 -21.82 -14.36
CA ARG A 154 4.67 -23.15 -13.83
C ARG A 154 5.84 -24.12 -13.78
N ALA A 155 6.74 -24.08 -14.77
CA ALA A 155 7.93 -24.92 -14.80
C ALA A 155 8.93 -24.55 -13.69
N THR A 156 9.13 -23.26 -13.43
CA THR A 156 10.00 -22.78 -12.34
C THR A 156 9.44 -23.14 -10.97
N THR A 157 8.13 -22.99 -10.75
CA THR A 157 7.48 -23.38 -9.49
C THR A 157 7.60 -24.89 -9.24
N LYS A 158 7.39 -25.71 -10.28
CA LYS A 158 7.50 -27.17 -10.17
C LYS A 158 8.93 -27.64 -9.85
N ARG A 159 9.94 -26.97 -10.43
CA ARG A 159 11.36 -27.26 -10.13
C ARG A 159 11.73 -26.86 -8.69
N SER A 160 11.25 -25.72 -8.20
CA SER A 160 11.53 -25.29 -6.83
C SER A 160 10.84 -26.18 -5.79
N GLN A 161 9.69 -26.74 -6.13
CA GLN A 161 8.95 -27.67 -5.26
C GLN A 161 9.65 -29.05 -5.22
N ALA A 162 10.02 -29.59 -6.36
CA ALA A 162 10.78 -30.85 -6.43
C ALA A 162 12.14 -30.78 -5.69
N ALA A 163 12.80 -29.62 -5.72
CA ALA A 163 14.02 -29.38 -4.95
C ALA A 163 13.84 -29.31 -3.43
N ARG A 164 12.62 -29.02 -2.95
CA ARG A 164 12.26 -29.05 -1.52
C ARG A 164 11.84 -30.42 -1.03
N ASP A 165 11.14 -31.16 -1.89
CA ASP A 165 10.63 -32.50 -1.56
C ASP A 165 11.71 -33.59 -1.67
N GLY A 166 12.87 -33.28 -2.29
CA GLY A 166 14.02 -34.18 -2.42
C GLY A 166 15.14 -33.98 -1.37
N ARG A 167 14.85 -33.22 -0.27
CA ARG A 167 15.71 -33.06 0.91
C ARG A 167 15.06 -33.64 2.15
#